data_4c43b69010f0a789f61aaf7b16134fd0
#
_entry.id   4c43b69010f0a789f61aaf7b16134fd0
#
_cell.length_a   1.000
_cell.length_b   1.000
_cell.length_c   1.000
_cell.angle_alpha   90.00
_cell.angle_beta   90.00
_cell.angle_gamma   90.00
#
_symmetry.space_group_name_H-M   'P 1'
#
loop_
_entity.id
_entity.type
_entity.pdbx_description
1 polymer ?
#
loop_
_entity_poly.entity_id
_entity_poly.type
_entity_poly.pdbx_seq_one_letter_code
_entity_poly.pdbx_strand_id
1 'polypeptide(L)'
;SAKVNATKTMHAQTVKYISAEIQKCSLGEANFMGTDQDCPATAAKAVTGAVNTMNDKNPYSTANKAIRSSTAFNEGYVSLSATNTTTIQVNTCTKTGCATADKMTATISTD
;
A
#
# COMPACT_ATOMS: atom_id res chain seq x y z
N SER A 1 -2.13 20.27 6.69
CA SER A 1 -3.04 20.62 5.61
C SER A 1 -3.95 19.46 5.23
N ALA A 2 -4.95 19.74 4.45
CA ALA A 2 -5.87 18.71 3.97
C ALA A 2 -5.17 17.65 3.15
N LYS A 3 -4.21 18.04 2.31
CA LYS A 3 -3.44 17.08 1.48
C LYS A 3 -2.53 16.20 2.34
N VAL A 4 -1.88 16.75 3.34
CA VAL A 4 -1.06 15.98 4.29
C VAL A 4 -1.93 14.98 5.04
N ASN A 5 -3.06 15.43 5.58
CA ASN A 5 -3.96 14.57 6.34
C ASN A 5 -4.57 13.45 5.48
N ALA A 6 -4.96 13.77 4.25
CA ALA A 6 -5.47 12.77 3.29
C ALA A 6 -4.42 11.69 3.00
N THR A 7 -3.16 12.10 2.81
CA THR A 7 -2.06 11.15 2.54
C THR A 7 -1.79 10.27 3.75
N LYS A 8 -1.78 10.83 4.96
CA LYS A 8 -1.63 10.04 6.19
C LYS A 8 -2.74 9.01 6.34
N THR A 9 -3.97 9.40 6.05
CA THR A 9 -5.13 8.51 6.10
C THR A 9 -5.00 7.38 5.08
N MET A 10 -4.60 7.69 3.84
CA MET A 10 -4.38 6.67 2.81
C MET A 10 -3.30 5.67 3.21
N HIS A 11 -2.21 6.14 3.80
CA HIS A 11 -1.15 5.26 4.31
C HIS A 11 -1.72 4.24 5.30
N ALA A 12 -2.43 4.71 6.31
CA ALA A 12 -3.02 3.86 7.34
C ALA A 12 -4.06 2.90 6.77
N GLN A 13 -4.93 3.38 5.88
CA GLN A 13 -5.95 2.55 5.23
C GLN A 13 -5.34 1.48 4.34
N THR A 14 -4.26 1.79 3.63
CA THR A 14 -3.56 0.84 2.77
C THR A 14 -2.96 -0.29 3.58
N VAL A 15 -2.28 0.02 4.68
CA VAL A 15 -1.72 -0.98 5.59
C VAL A 15 -2.82 -1.89 6.13
N LYS A 16 -3.92 -1.30 6.57
CA LYS A 16 -5.07 -2.04 7.11
C LYS A 16 -5.70 -2.95 6.06
N TYR A 17 -5.91 -2.44 4.85
CA TYR A 17 -6.52 -3.18 3.75
C TYR A 17 -5.67 -4.40 3.37
N ILE A 18 -4.39 -4.19 3.15
CA ILE A 18 -3.47 -5.27 2.77
C ILE A 18 -3.43 -6.33 3.87
N SER A 19 -3.30 -5.93 5.12
CA SER A 19 -3.26 -6.85 6.26
C SER A 19 -4.53 -7.69 6.36
N ALA A 20 -5.70 -7.07 6.21
CA ALA A 20 -6.98 -7.76 6.26
C ALA A 20 -7.14 -8.74 5.09
N GLU A 21 -6.71 -8.35 3.89
CA GLU A 21 -6.81 -9.20 2.70
C GLU A 21 -5.88 -10.42 2.80
N ILE A 22 -4.66 -10.25 3.30
CA ILE A 22 -3.74 -11.36 3.55
C ILE A 22 -4.34 -12.37 4.53
N GLN A 23 -5.02 -11.91 5.58
CA GLN A 23 -5.66 -12.79 6.56
C GLN A 23 -6.69 -13.72 5.94
N LYS A 24 -7.34 -13.35 4.87
CA LYS A 24 -8.31 -14.22 4.18
C LYS A 24 -7.67 -15.54 3.76
N CYS A 25 -6.44 -15.52 3.29
CA CYS A 25 -5.73 -16.74 2.92
C CYS A 25 -5.48 -17.64 4.15
N SER A 26 -5.11 -17.05 5.29
CA SER A 26 -4.92 -17.78 6.54
C SER A 26 -6.24 -18.39 7.07
N LEU A 27 -7.37 -17.81 6.70
CA LEU A 27 -8.70 -18.30 7.09
C LEU A 27 -9.28 -19.31 6.11
N GLY A 28 -8.51 -19.73 5.10
CA GLY A 28 -8.92 -20.76 4.15
C GLY A 28 -9.64 -20.26 2.91
N GLU A 29 -9.69 -18.94 2.68
CA GLU A 29 -10.24 -18.37 1.45
C GLU A 29 -9.38 -18.75 0.24
N ALA A 30 -10.00 -18.91 -0.92
CA ALA A 30 -9.28 -19.23 -2.15
C ALA A 30 -8.56 -18.03 -2.76
N ASN A 31 -9.08 -16.83 -2.53
CA ASN A 31 -8.57 -15.58 -3.13
C ASN A 31 -8.46 -14.48 -2.08
N PHE A 32 -7.67 -13.46 -2.40
CA PHE A 32 -7.56 -12.23 -1.63
C PHE A 32 -7.45 -11.03 -2.57
N MET A 33 -7.56 -9.80 -2.07
CA MET A 33 -7.71 -8.58 -2.89
C MET A 33 -8.94 -8.71 -3.79
N GLY A 34 -10.10 -9.02 -3.17
CA GLY A 34 -11.28 -9.45 -3.90
C GLY A 34 -11.01 -10.80 -4.55
N THR A 35 -11.12 -10.87 -5.87
CA THR A 35 -10.76 -12.06 -6.66
C THR A 35 -9.48 -11.88 -7.47
N ASP A 36 -8.76 -10.75 -7.25
CA ASP A 36 -7.62 -10.36 -8.07
C ASP A 36 -6.43 -11.32 -7.93
N GLN A 37 -6.21 -11.87 -6.72
CA GLN A 37 -5.08 -12.73 -6.44
C GLN A 37 -5.52 -14.05 -5.82
N ASP A 38 -4.82 -15.12 -6.16
CA ASP A 38 -5.04 -16.44 -5.56
C ASP A 38 -4.22 -16.61 -4.29
N CYS A 39 -4.79 -17.27 -3.29
CA CYS A 39 -4.03 -17.73 -2.13
C CYS A 39 -3.10 -18.91 -2.53
N PRO A 40 -1.95 -19.09 -1.88
CA PRO A 40 -1.47 -18.38 -0.69
C PRO A 40 -0.97 -16.97 -0.99
N ALA A 41 -1.01 -16.09 0.01
CA ALA A 41 -0.51 -14.74 -0.11
C ALA A 41 1.03 -14.72 -0.16
N THR A 42 1.56 -13.96 -1.11
CA THR A 42 2.97 -13.60 -1.15
C THR A 42 3.07 -12.08 -1.18
N ALA A 43 4.23 -11.53 -0.83
CA ALA A 43 4.43 -10.09 -0.85
C ALA A 43 4.21 -9.52 -2.26
N ALA A 44 4.72 -10.19 -3.30
CA ALA A 44 4.54 -9.76 -4.69
C ALA A 44 3.06 -9.75 -5.10
N LYS A 45 2.31 -10.78 -4.74
CA LYS A 45 0.86 -10.83 -5.01
C LYS A 45 0.10 -9.73 -4.27
N ALA A 46 0.48 -9.47 -3.01
CA ALA A 46 -0.15 -8.41 -2.20
C ALA A 46 0.08 -7.03 -2.83
N VAL A 47 1.29 -6.74 -3.28
CA VAL A 47 1.62 -5.48 -3.96
C VAL A 47 0.80 -5.35 -5.25
N THR A 48 0.82 -6.36 -6.11
CA THR A 48 0.07 -6.36 -7.38
C THR A 48 -1.43 -6.19 -7.13
N GLY A 49 -1.98 -6.95 -6.18
CA GLY A 49 -3.40 -6.90 -5.86
C GLY A 49 -3.84 -5.53 -5.32
N ALA A 50 -3.05 -4.94 -4.43
CA ALA A 50 -3.34 -3.61 -3.89
C ALA A 50 -3.31 -2.54 -4.98
N VAL A 51 -2.29 -2.56 -5.84
CA VAL A 51 -2.19 -1.61 -6.96
C VAL A 51 -3.38 -1.76 -7.91
N ASN A 52 -3.82 -2.99 -8.17
CA ASN A 52 -4.95 -3.26 -9.08
C ASN A 52 -6.30 -2.85 -8.49
N THR A 53 -6.50 -3.02 -7.19
CA THR A 53 -7.83 -2.90 -6.57
C THR A 53 -8.06 -1.60 -5.81
N MET A 54 -7.00 -0.91 -5.37
CA MET A 54 -7.12 0.36 -4.67
C MET A 54 -7.07 1.51 -5.67
N ASN A 55 -8.11 2.35 -5.65
CA ASN A 55 -8.28 3.41 -6.64
C ASN A 55 -8.15 4.84 -6.08
N ASP A 56 -7.67 4.96 -4.85
CA ASP A 56 -7.44 6.25 -4.20
C ASP A 56 -6.53 7.14 -5.05
N LYS A 57 -6.88 8.41 -5.16
CA LYS A 57 -6.12 9.37 -5.94
C LYS A 57 -5.07 10.07 -5.08
N ASN A 58 -3.93 10.40 -5.72
CA ASN A 58 -2.90 11.20 -5.08
C ASN A 58 -3.44 12.62 -4.82
N PRO A 59 -3.48 13.10 -3.57
CA PRO A 59 -4.02 14.43 -3.24
C PRO A 59 -3.25 15.59 -3.87
N TYR A 60 -1.99 15.37 -4.26
CA TYR A 60 -1.14 16.37 -4.91
C TYR A 60 -1.19 16.28 -6.45
N SER A 61 -1.73 15.18 -6.98
CA SER A 61 -1.79 14.93 -8.42
C SER A 61 -2.99 14.04 -8.73
N THR A 62 -4.17 14.60 -8.70
CA THR A 62 -5.45 13.86 -8.72
C THR A 62 -5.73 13.09 -10.02
N ALA A 63 -4.92 13.30 -11.06
CA ALA A 63 -4.96 12.49 -12.28
C ALA A 63 -4.33 11.11 -12.05
N ASN A 64 -3.56 10.92 -10.97
CA ASN A 64 -2.80 9.70 -10.70
C ASN A 64 -3.37 8.95 -9.49
N LYS A 65 -3.29 7.62 -9.55
CA LYS A 65 -3.56 6.77 -8.39
C LYS A 65 -2.43 6.94 -7.37
N ALA A 66 -2.80 6.99 -6.09
CA ALA A 66 -1.83 7.16 -4.99
C ALA A 66 -1.06 5.88 -4.70
N ILE A 67 -1.72 4.72 -4.76
CA ILE A 67 -1.12 3.43 -4.41
C ILE A 67 -0.41 2.87 -5.64
N ARG A 68 0.90 2.66 -5.52
CA ARG A 68 1.73 2.24 -6.65
C ARG A 68 2.83 1.27 -6.22
N SER A 69 3.38 0.55 -7.19
CA SER A 69 4.54 -0.31 -6.99
C SER A 69 5.82 0.51 -7.17
N SER A 70 6.52 0.80 -6.08
CA SER A 70 7.75 1.60 -6.06
C SER A 70 8.40 1.51 -4.68
N THR A 71 9.70 1.80 -4.60
CA THR A 71 10.41 1.99 -3.34
C THR A 71 10.59 3.47 -2.98
N ALA A 72 10.20 4.39 -3.88
CA ALA A 72 10.46 5.81 -3.75
C ALA A 72 9.50 6.50 -2.76
N PHE A 73 9.99 7.58 -2.16
CA PHE A 73 9.16 8.53 -1.41
C PHE A 73 8.88 9.71 -2.32
N ASN A 74 7.65 9.80 -2.83
CA ASN A 74 7.19 10.95 -3.61
C ASN A 74 5.87 11.46 -3.04
N GLU A 75 5.67 12.77 -3.09
CA GLU A 75 4.53 13.44 -2.45
C GLU A 75 3.18 12.84 -2.85
N GLY A 76 2.39 12.46 -1.86
CA GLY A 76 1.03 11.95 -2.05
C GLY A 76 0.95 10.50 -2.52
N TYR A 77 2.06 9.84 -2.76
CA TYR A 77 2.09 8.44 -3.14
C TYR A 77 2.29 7.52 -1.94
N VAL A 78 1.56 6.42 -1.94
CA VAL A 78 1.77 5.28 -1.06
C VAL A 78 2.43 4.21 -1.91
N SER A 79 3.74 4.06 -1.75
CA SER A 79 4.57 3.18 -2.58
C SER A 79 4.76 1.85 -1.88
N LEU A 80 4.46 0.76 -2.60
CA LEU A 80 4.51 -0.60 -2.11
C LEU A 80 5.62 -1.37 -2.81
N SER A 81 6.36 -2.15 -2.06
CA SER A 81 7.38 -3.04 -2.62
C SER A 81 7.48 -4.33 -1.83
N ALA A 82 7.76 -5.42 -2.54
CA ALA A 82 8.07 -6.70 -1.91
C ALA A 82 9.57 -6.73 -1.63
N THR A 83 9.96 -6.70 -0.36
CA THR A 83 11.39 -6.78 0.01
C THR A 83 11.89 -8.22 0.00
N ASN A 84 10.99 -9.17 0.21
CA ASN A 84 11.21 -10.61 0.06
C ASN A 84 9.84 -11.27 -0.16
N THR A 85 9.80 -12.60 -0.17
CA THR A 85 8.58 -13.35 -0.44
C THR A 85 7.44 -13.06 0.56
N THR A 86 7.79 -12.69 1.80
CA THR A 86 6.82 -12.57 2.90
C THR A 86 6.69 -11.17 3.47
N THR A 87 7.44 -10.20 2.99
CA THR A 87 7.44 -8.85 3.57
C THR A 87 7.14 -7.79 2.52
N ILE A 88 6.13 -6.96 2.82
CA ILE A 88 5.76 -5.79 2.04
C ILE A 88 6.26 -4.55 2.77
N GLN A 89 6.97 -3.68 2.06
CA GLN A 89 7.38 -2.36 2.53
C GLN A 89 6.41 -1.31 2.00
N VAL A 90 5.94 -0.43 2.88
CA VAL A 90 5.07 0.69 2.53
C VAL A 90 5.82 1.99 2.80
N ASN A 91 6.07 2.78 1.76
CA ASN A 91 6.78 4.06 1.84
C ASN A 91 5.87 5.18 1.36
N THR A 92 5.58 6.14 2.25
CA THR A 92 4.66 7.24 1.94
C THR A 92 5.33 8.58 2.25
N CYS A 93 5.18 9.53 1.33
CA CYS A 93 5.57 10.91 1.54
C CYS A 93 4.32 11.77 1.65
N THR A 94 4.15 12.44 2.78
CA THR A 94 2.93 13.17 3.09
C THR A 94 2.96 14.64 2.68
N LYS A 95 4.13 15.16 2.30
CA LYS A 95 4.30 16.59 2.01
C LYS A 95 5.36 16.79 0.93
N THR A 96 5.20 17.86 0.16
CA THR A 96 6.17 18.27 -0.86
C THR A 96 7.57 18.37 -0.28
N GLY A 97 8.55 17.84 -1.01
CA GLY A 97 9.95 17.81 -0.60
C GLY A 97 10.36 16.56 0.18
N CYS A 98 9.40 15.83 0.72
CA CYS A 98 9.65 14.55 1.41
C CYS A 98 10.78 14.60 2.43
N ALA A 99 10.75 15.61 3.30
CA ALA A 99 11.68 15.67 4.42
C ALA A 99 11.49 14.46 5.33
N THR A 100 12.49 14.10 6.12
CA THR A 100 12.45 12.94 7.00
C THR A 100 11.18 12.91 7.87
N ALA A 101 10.78 14.08 8.42
CA ALA A 101 9.58 14.18 9.25
C ALA A 101 8.27 13.94 8.49
N ASP A 102 8.31 14.01 7.16
CA ASP A 102 7.13 13.86 6.29
C ASP A 102 7.08 12.48 5.61
N LYS A 103 7.97 11.59 5.98
CA LYS A 103 7.99 10.20 5.51
C LYS A 103 7.33 9.29 6.53
N MET A 104 6.49 8.40 6.04
CA MET A 104 5.90 7.32 6.83
C MET A 104 6.29 5.99 6.23
N THR A 105 6.63 5.03 7.09
CA THR A 105 6.96 3.68 6.66
C THR A 105 6.16 2.67 7.45
N ALA A 106 5.88 1.54 6.82
CA ALA A 106 5.32 0.38 7.49
C ALA A 106 5.82 -0.89 6.81
N THR A 107 5.84 -1.97 7.54
CA THR A 107 6.10 -3.32 7.00
C THR A 107 4.91 -4.21 7.31
N ILE A 108 4.54 -5.05 6.34
CA ILE A 108 3.43 -5.99 6.48
C ILE A 108 3.99 -7.38 6.18
N SER A 109 3.70 -8.33 7.06
CA SER A 109 4.09 -9.73 6.87
C SER A 109 2.92 -10.54 6.31
N THR A 110 3.22 -11.49 5.43
CA THR A 110 2.24 -12.46 4.92
C THR A 110 2.08 -13.67 5.86
N ASP A 111 2.89 -13.74 6.88
CA ASP A 111 2.85 -14.85 7.84
C ASP A 111 1.74 -14.68 8.89
#